data_c5febf41832083754ac7c508499088f0
#
_entry.id   c5febf41832083754ac7c508499088f0
#
_cell.length_a   1.000
_cell.length_b   1.000
_cell.length_c   1.000
_cell.angle_alpha   90.00
_cell.angle_beta   90.00
_cell.angle_gamma   90.00
#
_symmetry.space_group_name_H-M   'P 1'
#
loop_
_entity.id
_entity.type
_entity.pdbx_description
1 polymer ?
#
loop_
_entity_poly.entity_id
_entity_poly.type
_entity_poly.pdbx_seq_one_letter_code
_entity_poly.pdbx_strand_id
1 'polypeptide(L)'
;MKKIALSAVLAFGFASAAAAQNAPLNFDQAAYITCREAHAMNVEARKSLAIFLAEHSARYRGVAIPDDERGGHLALLVRGGCTLAPEAYLFTVIDRAIVAEKDKLPKR
;
A
#
# COMPACT_ATOMS: atom_id res chain seq x y z
N MET A 1 20.50 27.32 26.21
CA MET A 1 19.72 26.21 26.75
C MET A 1 18.42 25.98 26.02
N LYS A 2 17.60 27.01 25.89
CA LYS A 2 16.34 26.88 25.16
C LYS A 2 16.54 26.47 23.72
N LYS A 3 17.58 26.99 23.06
CA LYS A 3 17.88 26.65 21.68
C LYS A 3 18.23 25.19 21.51
N ILE A 4 18.94 24.63 22.47
CA ILE A 4 19.33 23.23 22.43
C ILE A 4 18.10 22.34 22.53
N ALA A 5 17.16 22.67 23.39
CA ALA A 5 15.93 21.93 23.55
C ALA A 5 15.11 21.92 22.27
N LEU A 6 15.00 23.08 21.60
CA LEU A 6 14.27 23.20 20.36
C LEU A 6 14.90 22.37 19.27
N SER A 7 16.22 22.39 19.18
CA SER A 7 16.92 21.58 18.18
C SER A 7 16.68 20.09 18.38
N ALA A 8 16.69 19.65 19.62
CA ALA A 8 16.42 18.25 19.92
C ALA A 8 15.02 17.83 19.50
N VAL A 9 14.03 18.69 19.74
CA VAL A 9 12.65 18.42 19.33
C VAL A 9 12.53 18.28 17.83
N LEU A 10 13.17 19.19 17.09
CA LEU A 10 13.13 19.13 15.61
C LEU A 10 13.78 17.86 15.08
N ALA A 11 14.92 17.47 15.63
CA ALA A 11 15.58 16.25 15.21
C ALA A 11 14.71 15.02 15.46
N PHE A 12 14.04 15.01 16.61
CA PHE A 12 13.15 13.91 16.96
C PHE A 12 11.98 13.81 15.98
N GLY A 13 11.42 14.95 15.57
CA GLY A 13 10.33 14.98 14.61
C GLY A 13 10.72 14.37 13.25
N PHE A 14 11.91 14.67 12.77
CA PHE A 14 12.42 14.10 11.53
C PHE A 14 12.56 12.58 11.62
N ALA A 15 13.14 12.11 12.71
CA ALA A 15 13.34 10.67 12.90
C ALA A 15 12.00 9.95 12.92
N SER A 16 10.99 10.55 13.54
CA SER A 16 9.65 9.99 13.63
C SER A 16 9.00 9.84 12.25
N ALA A 17 9.13 10.86 11.41
CA ALA A 17 8.56 10.82 10.07
C ALA A 17 9.22 9.74 9.21
N ALA A 18 10.54 9.63 9.26
CA ALA A 18 11.26 8.61 8.51
C ALA A 18 10.89 7.21 8.98
N ALA A 19 10.78 7.01 10.29
CA ALA A 19 10.41 5.73 10.87
C ALA A 19 9.01 5.30 10.44
N ALA A 20 8.08 6.26 10.31
CA ALA A 20 6.70 5.96 9.90
C ALA A 20 6.65 5.34 8.50
N GLN A 21 7.49 5.80 7.56
CA GLN A 21 7.53 5.25 6.21
C GLN A 21 8.14 3.86 6.15
N ASN A 22 9.05 3.56 7.08
CA ASN A 22 9.78 2.29 7.10
C ASN A 22 9.28 1.33 8.18
N ALA A 23 8.28 1.71 8.94
CA ALA A 23 7.72 0.87 10.00
C ALA A 23 7.02 -0.35 9.42
N PRO A 24 6.97 -1.47 10.14
CA PRO A 24 6.18 -2.61 9.72
C PRO A 24 4.73 -2.21 9.50
N LEU A 25 4.13 -2.75 8.44
CA LEU A 25 2.79 -2.39 8.06
C LEU A 25 1.77 -3.04 8.98
N ASN A 26 0.77 -2.25 9.38
CA ASN A 26 -0.37 -2.68 10.15
C ASN A 26 -1.59 -2.58 9.24
N PHE A 27 -2.35 -3.67 9.12
CA PHE A 27 -3.47 -3.70 8.17
C PHE A 27 -4.50 -2.64 8.46
N ASP A 28 -4.85 -2.43 9.73
CA ASP A 28 -5.89 -1.45 10.08
C ASP A 28 -5.52 -0.04 9.63
N GLN A 29 -4.25 0.30 9.70
CA GLN A 29 -3.78 1.60 9.24
C GLN A 29 -3.63 1.63 7.73
N ALA A 30 -3.07 0.58 7.15
CA ALA A 30 -2.80 0.50 5.72
C ALA A 30 -4.09 0.50 4.89
N ALA A 31 -5.15 -0.11 5.41
CA ALA A 31 -6.41 -0.23 4.69
C ALA A 31 -7.09 1.12 4.42
N TYR A 32 -6.73 2.15 5.16
CA TYR A 32 -7.33 3.48 5.01
C TYR A 32 -6.44 4.47 4.27
N ILE A 33 -5.34 4.01 3.69
CA ILE A 33 -4.50 4.87 2.84
C ILE A 33 -5.17 5.00 1.48
N THR A 34 -5.38 6.25 1.05
CA THR A 34 -6.00 6.50 -0.26
C THR A 34 -4.99 6.28 -1.38
N CYS A 35 -5.51 6.12 -2.60
CA CYS A 35 -4.66 6.04 -3.79
C CYS A 35 -3.76 7.28 -3.90
N ARG A 36 -4.31 8.46 -3.61
CA ARG A 36 -3.56 9.72 -3.64
C ARG A 36 -2.40 9.71 -2.64
N GLU A 37 -2.67 9.28 -1.43
CA GLU A 37 -1.65 9.20 -0.38
C GLU A 37 -0.56 8.21 -0.76
N ALA A 38 -0.94 7.06 -1.29
CA ALA A 38 0.02 6.06 -1.72
C ALA A 38 0.90 6.58 -2.85
N HIS A 39 0.30 7.32 -3.79
CA HIS A 39 1.05 7.89 -4.91
C HIS A 39 2.11 8.89 -4.42
N ALA A 40 1.85 9.59 -3.34
CA ALA A 40 2.79 10.56 -2.76
C ALA A 40 3.94 9.90 -2.00
N MET A 41 3.85 8.60 -1.69
CA MET A 41 4.91 7.88 -1.01
C MET A 41 6.08 7.62 -1.96
N ASN A 42 7.27 7.36 -1.40
CA ASN A 42 8.37 6.95 -2.26
C ASN A 42 8.08 5.58 -2.89
N VAL A 43 8.79 5.27 -3.97
CA VAL A 43 8.49 4.08 -4.77
C VAL A 43 8.55 2.79 -3.95
N GLU A 44 9.58 2.65 -3.11
CA GLU A 44 9.75 1.42 -2.33
C GLU A 44 8.67 1.25 -1.28
N ALA A 45 8.31 2.32 -0.59
CA ALA A 45 7.25 2.27 0.40
C ALA A 45 5.90 1.97 -0.24
N ARG A 46 5.62 2.59 -1.37
CA ARG A 46 4.38 2.36 -2.11
C ARG A 46 4.27 0.92 -2.59
N LYS A 47 5.36 0.38 -3.10
CA LYS A 47 5.40 -1.01 -3.56
C LYS A 47 5.16 -1.98 -2.41
N SER A 48 5.84 -1.77 -1.29
CA SER A 48 5.65 -2.61 -0.11
C SER A 48 4.22 -2.56 0.40
N LEU A 49 3.62 -1.38 0.41
CA LEU A 49 2.23 -1.20 0.81
C LEU A 49 1.29 -1.98 -0.11
N ALA A 50 1.48 -1.85 -1.42
CA ALA A 50 0.62 -2.52 -2.39
C ALA A 50 0.71 -4.04 -2.26
N ILE A 51 1.92 -4.57 -2.10
CA ILE A 51 2.13 -6.01 -1.93
C ILE A 51 1.47 -6.50 -0.64
N PHE A 52 1.65 -5.75 0.45
CA PHE A 52 1.06 -6.10 1.73
C PHE A 52 -0.47 -6.19 1.65
N LEU A 53 -1.08 -5.18 1.05
CA LEU A 53 -2.55 -5.14 0.91
C LEU A 53 -3.05 -6.22 -0.07
N ALA A 54 -2.32 -6.44 -1.15
CA ALA A 54 -2.69 -7.45 -2.13
C ALA A 54 -2.64 -8.86 -1.54
N GLU A 55 -1.62 -9.15 -0.74
CA GLU A 55 -1.53 -10.45 -0.06
C GLU A 55 -2.67 -10.63 0.92
N HIS A 56 -3.05 -9.58 1.61
CA HIS A 56 -4.15 -9.64 2.56
C HIS A 56 -5.46 -9.99 1.85
N SER A 57 -5.75 -9.29 0.77
CA SER A 57 -6.95 -9.55 -0.04
C SER A 57 -6.93 -10.95 -0.63
N ALA A 58 -5.79 -11.37 -1.20
CA ALA A 58 -5.66 -12.66 -1.84
C ALA A 58 -5.94 -13.81 -0.86
N ARG A 59 -5.39 -13.73 0.36
CA ARG A 59 -5.65 -14.74 1.39
C ARG A 59 -7.12 -14.80 1.74
N TYR A 60 -7.74 -13.65 1.92
CA TYR A 60 -9.16 -13.59 2.24
C TYR A 60 -10.00 -14.21 1.12
N ARG A 61 -9.60 -13.99 -0.12
CA ARG A 61 -10.33 -14.50 -1.29
C ARG A 61 -9.94 -15.93 -1.68
N GLY A 62 -9.00 -16.53 -0.99
CA GLY A 62 -8.59 -17.91 -1.25
C GLY A 62 -7.78 -18.09 -2.52
N VAL A 63 -7.05 -17.07 -2.92
CA VAL A 63 -6.21 -17.11 -4.13
C VAL A 63 -4.79 -16.66 -3.79
N ALA A 64 -3.86 -16.91 -4.71
CA ALA A 64 -2.49 -16.43 -4.60
C ALA A 64 -2.22 -15.49 -5.75
N ILE A 65 -1.31 -14.56 -5.54
CA ILE A 65 -0.88 -13.64 -6.59
C ILE A 65 0.39 -14.21 -7.20
N PRO A 66 0.33 -14.66 -8.46
CA PRO A 66 1.50 -15.28 -9.07
C PRO A 66 2.53 -14.23 -9.48
N ASP A 67 3.78 -14.67 -9.55
CA ASP A 67 4.88 -13.81 -9.97
C ASP A 67 5.09 -13.96 -11.48
N ASP A 68 4.04 -13.69 -12.24
CA ASP A 68 4.06 -13.76 -13.69
C ASP A 68 3.17 -12.65 -14.25
N GLU A 69 2.81 -12.74 -15.53
CA GLU A 69 2.03 -11.70 -16.18
C GLU A 69 0.66 -11.48 -15.58
N ARG A 70 0.09 -12.48 -14.89
CA ARG A 70 -1.19 -12.29 -14.20
C ARG A 70 -1.05 -11.33 -13.04
N GLY A 71 0.06 -11.41 -12.31
CA GLY A 71 0.36 -10.44 -11.25
C GLY A 71 0.58 -9.05 -11.82
N GLY A 72 1.29 -8.97 -12.96
CA GLY A 72 1.48 -7.69 -13.66
C GLY A 72 0.16 -7.08 -14.13
N HIS A 73 -0.76 -7.91 -14.58
CA HIS A 73 -2.08 -7.45 -15.01
C HIS A 73 -2.86 -6.86 -13.83
N LEU A 74 -2.79 -7.50 -12.67
CA LEU A 74 -3.41 -6.95 -11.47
C LEU A 74 -2.86 -5.57 -11.15
N ALA A 75 -1.55 -5.40 -11.26
CA ALA A 75 -0.92 -4.10 -11.00
C ALA A 75 -1.45 -3.02 -11.94
N LEU A 76 -1.66 -3.37 -13.22
CA LEU A 76 -2.22 -2.43 -14.18
C LEU A 76 -3.66 -2.06 -13.83
N LEU A 77 -4.47 -3.03 -13.40
CA LEU A 77 -5.84 -2.77 -12.99
C LEU A 77 -5.89 -1.83 -11.78
N VAL A 78 -5.00 -2.05 -10.82
CA VAL A 78 -4.93 -1.20 -9.63
C VAL A 78 -4.51 0.22 -10.02
N ARG A 79 -3.51 0.35 -10.88
CA ARG A 79 -3.07 1.66 -11.36
C ARG A 79 -4.21 2.40 -12.06
N GLY A 80 -4.93 1.70 -12.94
CA GLY A 80 -6.06 2.29 -13.64
C GLY A 80 -7.16 2.71 -12.68
N GLY A 81 -7.50 1.85 -11.73
CA GLY A 81 -8.52 2.16 -10.73
C GLY A 81 -8.16 3.36 -9.89
N CYS A 82 -6.91 3.45 -9.45
CA CYS A 82 -6.45 4.59 -8.67
C CYS A 82 -6.43 5.88 -9.49
N THR A 83 -6.12 5.78 -10.78
CA THR A 83 -6.15 6.96 -11.66
C THR A 83 -7.56 7.51 -11.78
N LEU A 84 -8.56 6.62 -11.89
CA LEU A 84 -9.95 7.03 -12.01
C LEU A 84 -10.54 7.50 -10.68
N ALA A 85 -10.05 6.99 -9.56
CA ALA A 85 -10.61 7.29 -8.24
C ALA A 85 -9.49 7.54 -7.24
N PRO A 86 -8.78 8.67 -7.33
CA PRO A 86 -7.63 8.93 -6.45
C PRO A 86 -7.99 9.04 -4.98
N GLU A 87 -9.25 9.33 -4.65
CA GLU A 87 -9.68 9.41 -3.26
C GLU A 87 -10.15 8.07 -2.70
N ALA A 88 -10.22 7.03 -3.52
CA ALA A 88 -10.57 5.71 -3.04
C ALA A 88 -9.43 5.14 -2.19
N TYR A 89 -9.79 4.25 -1.27
CA TYR A 89 -8.76 3.54 -0.51
C TYR A 89 -8.04 2.57 -1.42
N LEU A 90 -6.72 2.56 -1.31
CA LEU A 90 -5.91 1.67 -2.15
C LEU A 90 -6.34 0.21 -1.97
N PHE A 91 -6.62 -0.21 -0.73
CA PHE A 91 -7.05 -1.57 -0.47
C PHE A 91 -8.33 -1.92 -1.22
N THR A 92 -9.29 -1.00 -1.27
CA THR A 92 -10.54 -1.23 -1.99
C THR A 92 -10.27 -1.47 -3.47
N VAL A 93 -9.40 -0.67 -4.07
CA VAL A 93 -9.07 -0.82 -5.49
C VAL A 93 -8.37 -2.15 -5.75
N ILE A 94 -7.43 -2.51 -4.88
CA ILE A 94 -6.72 -3.79 -4.98
C ILE A 94 -7.68 -4.96 -4.83
N ASP A 95 -8.55 -4.92 -3.83
CA ASP A 95 -9.48 -6.01 -3.59
C ASP A 95 -10.43 -6.21 -4.78
N ARG A 96 -10.91 -5.13 -5.36
CA ARG A 96 -11.78 -5.21 -6.55
C ARG A 96 -11.06 -5.80 -7.75
N ALA A 97 -9.79 -5.47 -7.93
CA ALA A 97 -8.99 -6.05 -9.01
C ALA A 97 -8.83 -7.55 -8.81
N ILE A 98 -8.53 -7.98 -7.59
CA ILE A 98 -8.37 -9.40 -7.28
C ILE A 98 -9.68 -10.15 -7.50
N VAL A 99 -10.80 -9.60 -7.04
CA VAL A 99 -12.10 -10.21 -7.25
C VAL A 99 -12.42 -10.35 -8.74
N ALA A 100 -12.11 -9.33 -9.53
CA ALA A 100 -12.37 -9.35 -10.97
C ALA A 100 -11.57 -10.45 -11.69
N GLU A 101 -10.36 -10.73 -11.20
CA GLU A 101 -9.45 -11.71 -11.83
C GLU A 101 -9.40 -13.05 -11.07
N LYS A 102 -10.27 -13.22 -10.10
CA LYS A 102 -10.20 -14.33 -9.16
C LYS A 102 -10.15 -15.70 -9.84
N ASP A 103 -10.93 -15.88 -10.89
CA ASP A 103 -11.01 -17.17 -11.58
C ASP A 103 -9.73 -17.50 -12.37
N LYS A 104 -8.92 -16.51 -12.64
CA LYS A 104 -7.66 -16.68 -13.37
C LYS A 104 -6.46 -16.81 -12.45
N LEU A 105 -6.65 -16.60 -11.16
CA LEU A 105 -5.56 -16.68 -10.18
C LEU A 105 -5.45 -18.07 -9.59
N PRO A 106 -4.23 -18.49 -9.22
CA PRO A 106 -4.06 -19.78 -8.57
C PRO A 106 -4.85 -19.86 -7.27
N LYS A 107 -5.44 -21.00 -7.01
CA LYS A 107 -6.14 -21.23 -5.74
C LYS A 107 -5.13 -21.44 -4.63
N ARG A 108 -5.49 -20.96 -3.47
CA ARG A 108 -4.65 -21.09 -2.30
C ARG A 108 -5.10 -22.26 -1.43
#